data_df83514f098986f9dcc025161c19d5c3
#
_entry.id   df83514f098986f9dcc025161c19d5c3
#
_cell.length_a   1.000
_cell.length_b   1.000
_cell.length_c   1.000
_cell.angle_alpha   90.00
_cell.angle_beta   90.00
_cell.angle_gamma   90.00
#
_symmetry.space_group_name_H-M   'P 1'
#
loop_
_entity.id
_entity.type
_entity.pdbx_description
1 polymer ?
#
loop_
_entity_poly.entity_id
_entity_poly.type
_entity_poly.pdbx_seq_one_letter_code
_entity_poly.pdbx_strand_id
1 'polypeptide(L)'
;MADIFALYERWGNEFYDEKVRQTDHARQTAALARSAGAPDYLIAAALLHDVGHLLEIEKLGSAPPDLETNLNHENTGAEYLSQIFSTAVTAPITQHVEAKRFLCATDSAYLTRLSEGSQRSLIGQGGVMSRVAVSGFLDRLGAADAVALRGWDDHAKVVGLAIAPLSDYRELLENLSVTG
;
A
#
# COMPACT_ATOMS: atom_id res chain seq x y z
N MET A 1 12.75 12.78 -3.65
CA MET A 1 13.13 11.76 -2.65
C MET A 1 13.10 12.29 -1.21
N ALA A 2 13.76 13.43 -0.92
CA ALA A 2 13.74 14.01 0.43
C ALA A 2 12.32 14.18 1.01
N ASP A 3 11.36 14.58 0.19
CA ASP A 3 9.98 14.82 0.61
C ASP A 3 9.24 13.55 1.07
N ILE A 4 9.53 12.38 0.47
CA ILE A 4 8.95 11.10 0.90
C ILE A 4 9.42 10.75 2.31
N PHE A 5 10.72 10.82 2.57
CA PHE A 5 11.26 10.53 3.90
C PHE A 5 10.75 11.52 4.95
N ALA A 6 10.69 12.82 4.61
CA ALA A 6 10.14 13.84 5.50
C ALA A 6 8.65 13.62 5.81
N LEU A 7 7.87 13.09 4.86
CA LEU A 7 6.47 12.74 5.08
C LEU A 7 6.34 11.59 6.10
N TYR A 8 7.15 10.54 5.96
CA TYR A 8 7.20 9.45 6.95
C TYR A 8 7.74 9.91 8.31
N GLU A 9 8.72 10.81 8.36
CA GLU A 9 9.22 11.38 9.63
C GLU A 9 8.14 12.14 10.39
N ARG A 10 7.29 12.91 9.67
CA ARG A 10 6.20 13.68 10.29
C ARG A 10 5.02 12.83 10.71
N TRP A 11 4.55 11.96 9.85
CA TRP A 11 3.26 11.29 10.00
C TRP A 11 3.36 9.77 10.13
N GLY A 12 4.49 9.19 9.86
CA GLY A 12 4.65 7.73 9.87
C GLY A 12 4.51 7.07 11.25
N ASN A 13 4.50 7.86 12.32
CA ASN A 13 4.22 7.39 13.67
C ASN A 13 2.71 7.32 14.00
N GLU A 14 1.87 7.86 13.15
CA GLU A 14 0.42 7.76 13.33
C GLU A 14 -0.06 6.33 13.11
N PHE A 15 -1.11 5.97 13.84
CA PHE A 15 -1.85 4.74 13.63
C PHE A 15 -2.97 5.02 12.64
N TYR A 16 -3.12 4.16 11.67
CA TYR A 16 -4.23 4.19 10.75
C TYR A 16 -4.96 2.85 10.83
N ASP A 17 -6.05 2.79 11.58
CA ASP A 17 -6.94 1.64 11.76
C ASP A 17 -6.33 0.34 12.33
N GLU A 18 -5.03 0.20 12.33
CA GLU A 18 -4.33 -0.99 12.81
C GLU A 18 -3.50 -0.65 14.06
N LYS A 19 -3.09 -1.68 14.80
CA LYS A 19 -2.23 -1.52 15.99
C LYS A 19 -0.76 -1.27 15.62
N VAL A 20 -0.47 -1.10 14.34
CA VAL A 20 0.87 -0.90 13.78
C VAL A 20 0.94 0.53 13.23
N ARG A 21 2.08 1.19 13.39
CA ARG A 21 2.31 2.53 12.85
C ARG A 21 2.47 2.48 11.34
N GLN A 22 2.14 3.55 10.65
CA GLN A 22 2.27 3.68 9.19
C GLN A 22 3.68 3.30 8.69
N THR A 23 4.73 3.81 9.34
CA THR A 23 6.11 3.47 8.98
C THR A 23 6.42 1.99 9.20
N ASP A 24 5.93 1.39 10.29
CA ASP A 24 6.20 -0.02 10.57
C ASP A 24 5.46 -0.93 9.59
N HIS A 25 4.22 -0.59 9.24
CA HIS A 25 3.45 -1.29 8.21
C HIS A 25 4.17 -1.24 6.86
N ALA A 26 4.55 -0.05 6.40
CA ALA A 26 5.30 0.14 5.15
C ALA A 26 6.58 -0.70 5.09
N ARG A 27 7.38 -0.66 6.16
CA ARG A 27 8.64 -1.42 6.27
C ARG A 27 8.41 -2.93 6.29
N GLN A 28 7.39 -3.40 7.01
CA GLN A 28 7.03 -4.82 7.05
C GLN A 28 6.59 -5.32 5.68
N THR A 29 5.73 -4.56 4.98
CA THR A 29 5.29 -4.90 3.63
C THR A 29 6.46 -5.02 2.67
N ALA A 30 7.39 -4.05 2.70
CA ALA A 30 8.60 -4.08 1.87
C ALA A 30 9.56 -5.23 2.25
N ALA A 31 9.70 -5.54 3.54
CA ALA A 31 10.54 -6.65 4.00
C ALA A 31 9.99 -8.00 3.54
N LEU A 32 8.66 -8.18 3.56
CA LEU A 32 8.00 -9.37 3.02
C LEU A 32 8.19 -9.49 1.51
N ALA A 33 8.05 -8.40 0.77
CA ALA A 33 8.33 -8.36 -0.67
C ALA A 33 9.77 -8.76 -0.98
N ARG A 34 10.74 -8.18 -0.24
CA ARG A 34 12.17 -8.51 -0.38
C ARG A 34 12.45 -9.98 -0.07
N SER A 35 11.86 -10.52 1.01
CA SER A 35 12.00 -11.93 1.40
C SER A 35 11.41 -12.90 0.38
N ALA A 36 10.39 -12.47 -0.36
CA ALA A 36 9.79 -13.22 -1.46
C ALA A 36 10.60 -13.15 -2.77
N GLY A 37 11.72 -12.40 -2.80
CA GLY A 37 12.53 -12.22 -4.01
C GLY A 37 11.89 -11.31 -5.06
N ALA A 38 11.00 -10.41 -4.65
CA ALA A 38 10.36 -9.46 -5.54
C ALA A 38 11.41 -8.52 -6.18
N PRO A 39 11.18 -8.05 -7.42
CA PRO A 39 12.05 -7.07 -8.06
C PRO A 39 11.99 -5.72 -7.33
N ASP A 40 13.05 -4.92 -7.47
CA ASP A 40 13.22 -3.66 -6.74
C ASP A 40 12.03 -2.71 -6.89
N TYR A 41 11.45 -2.59 -8.08
CA TYR A 41 10.28 -1.73 -8.31
C TYR A 41 9.07 -2.16 -7.46
N LEU A 42 8.90 -3.46 -7.26
CA LEU A 42 7.77 -3.98 -6.48
C LEU A 42 8.04 -3.92 -4.98
N ILE A 43 9.32 -4.00 -4.55
CA ILE A 43 9.73 -3.70 -3.17
C ILE A 43 9.44 -2.22 -2.86
N ALA A 44 9.76 -1.31 -3.80
CA ALA A 44 9.44 0.11 -3.66
C ALA A 44 7.92 0.35 -3.61
N ALA A 45 7.15 -0.32 -4.48
CA ALA A 45 5.70 -0.25 -4.44
C ALA A 45 5.14 -0.74 -3.10
N ALA A 46 5.67 -1.85 -2.55
CA ALA A 46 5.29 -2.40 -1.25
C ALA A 46 5.60 -1.43 -0.10
N LEU A 47 6.75 -0.72 -0.16
CA LEU A 47 7.11 0.29 0.83
C LEU A 47 6.19 1.51 0.80
N LEU A 48 5.75 1.91 -0.39
CA LEU A 48 5.10 3.20 -0.62
C LEU A 48 3.59 3.10 -0.88
N HIS A 49 2.99 1.89 -0.83
CA HIS A 49 1.61 1.66 -1.27
C HIS A 49 0.57 2.52 -0.54
N ASP A 50 0.82 2.80 0.74
CA ASP A 50 -0.06 3.56 1.63
C ASP A 50 0.39 5.02 1.83
N VAL A 51 1.35 5.53 1.04
CA VAL A 51 1.81 6.93 1.17
C VAL A 51 0.68 7.94 1.01
N GLY A 52 -0.38 7.58 0.27
CA GLY A 52 -1.58 8.40 0.13
C GLY A 52 -2.25 8.73 1.47
N HIS A 53 -2.21 7.82 2.44
CA HIS A 53 -2.70 8.11 3.79
C HIS A 53 -1.89 9.20 4.48
N LEU A 54 -0.57 9.18 4.35
CA LEU A 54 0.30 10.22 4.90
C LEU A 54 0.04 11.58 4.26
N LEU A 55 -0.22 11.61 2.94
CA LEU A 55 -0.59 12.83 2.21
C LEU A 55 -1.94 13.39 2.68
N GLU A 56 -2.89 12.52 2.99
CA GLU A 56 -4.19 12.91 3.54
C GLU A 56 -4.06 13.48 4.93
N ILE A 57 -3.27 12.84 5.82
CA ILE A 57 -2.97 13.34 7.15
C ILE A 57 -2.27 14.72 7.06
N GLU A 58 -1.29 14.86 6.17
CA GLU A 58 -0.61 16.15 5.92
C GLU A 58 -1.58 17.25 5.52
N LYS A 59 -2.53 16.96 4.64
CA LYS A 59 -3.55 17.89 4.16
C LYS A 59 -4.55 18.28 5.25
N LEU A 60 -4.93 17.32 6.10
CA LEU A 60 -5.92 17.51 7.17
C LEU A 60 -5.29 18.04 8.46
N GLY A 61 -3.98 17.86 8.65
CA GLY A 61 -3.27 18.17 9.88
C GLY A 61 -3.51 17.15 11.02
N SER A 62 -4.26 16.09 10.76
CA SER A 62 -4.57 15.01 11.72
C SER A 62 -5.02 13.75 10.98
N ALA A 63 -4.93 12.60 11.66
CA ALA A 63 -5.49 11.35 11.13
C ALA A 63 -7.03 11.49 10.94
N PRO A 64 -7.59 10.97 9.83
CA PRO A 64 -9.02 11.05 9.58
C PRO A 64 -9.82 10.28 10.65
N PRO A 65 -10.96 10.79 11.07
CA PRO A 65 -11.76 10.19 12.17
C PRO A 65 -12.54 8.94 11.74
N ASP A 66 -12.70 8.70 10.45
CA ASP A 66 -13.59 7.68 9.91
C ASP A 66 -12.89 6.87 8.81
N LEU A 67 -12.71 5.58 9.08
CA LEU A 67 -12.06 4.62 8.20
C LEU A 67 -13.00 4.00 7.16
N GLU A 68 -14.30 4.14 7.33
CA GLU A 68 -15.29 3.70 6.33
C GLU A 68 -15.30 4.65 5.13
N THR A 69 -14.77 5.85 5.29
CA THR A 69 -14.60 6.80 4.19
C THR A 69 -13.51 6.33 3.26
N ASN A 70 -13.86 6.04 2.02
CA ASN A 70 -12.87 5.78 0.98
C ASN A 70 -12.23 7.10 0.55
N LEU A 71 -11.04 7.37 1.05
CA LEU A 71 -10.28 8.59 0.74
C LEU A 71 -9.47 8.45 -0.56
N ASN A 72 -9.60 7.32 -1.27
CA ASN A 72 -8.92 7.09 -2.56
C ASN A 72 -7.38 7.21 -2.47
N HIS A 73 -6.83 6.78 -1.32
CA HIS A 73 -5.41 6.94 -0.99
C HIS A 73 -4.49 6.28 -2.02
N GLU A 74 -4.92 5.15 -2.61
CA GLU A 74 -4.18 4.42 -3.63
C GLU A 74 -3.92 5.28 -4.88
N ASN A 75 -4.91 6.06 -5.30
CA ASN A 75 -4.76 6.95 -6.45
C ASN A 75 -4.00 8.24 -6.08
N THR A 76 -4.31 8.84 -4.91
CA THR A 76 -3.59 10.02 -4.40
C THR A 76 -2.09 9.70 -4.24
N GLY A 77 -1.77 8.55 -3.64
CA GLY A 77 -0.39 8.10 -3.48
C GLY A 77 0.31 7.83 -4.81
N ALA A 78 -0.36 7.12 -5.73
CA ALA A 78 0.19 6.82 -7.04
C ALA A 78 0.40 8.08 -7.89
N GLU A 79 -0.51 9.04 -7.87
CA GLU A 79 -0.37 10.33 -8.56
C GLU A 79 0.85 11.11 -8.05
N TYR A 80 0.99 11.24 -6.75
CA TYR A 80 2.17 11.86 -6.13
C TYR A 80 3.47 11.16 -6.54
N LEU A 81 3.50 9.84 -6.44
CA LEU A 81 4.68 9.03 -6.77
C LEU A 81 5.00 9.01 -8.26
N SER A 82 4.03 9.23 -9.15
CA SER A 82 4.25 9.25 -10.61
C SER A 82 5.17 10.39 -11.07
N GLN A 83 5.35 11.41 -10.23
CA GLN A 83 6.30 12.49 -10.47
C GLN A 83 7.75 12.05 -10.21
N ILE A 84 7.95 10.93 -9.51
CA ILE A 84 9.26 10.46 -9.04
C ILE A 84 9.61 9.10 -9.66
N PHE A 85 8.63 8.22 -9.83
CA PHE A 85 8.82 6.84 -10.25
C PHE A 85 8.04 6.50 -11.54
N SER A 86 8.52 5.47 -12.22
CA SER A 86 7.83 4.93 -13.40
C SER A 86 6.53 4.20 -13.03
N THR A 87 5.74 3.88 -14.06
CA THR A 87 4.50 3.10 -13.91
C THR A 87 4.72 1.69 -13.33
N ALA A 88 5.93 1.13 -13.43
CA ALA A 88 6.25 -0.14 -12.80
C ALA A 88 6.06 -0.09 -11.28
N VAL A 89 6.39 1.04 -10.63
CA VAL A 89 6.18 1.26 -9.20
C VAL A 89 4.74 1.66 -8.91
N THR A 90 4.17 2.59 -9.69
CA THR A 90 2.89 3.23 -9.34
C THR A 90 1.66 2.41 -9.73
N ALA A 91 1.73 1.56 -10.77
CA ALA A 91 0.59 0.76 -11.20
C ALA A 91 0.14 -0.27 -10.13
N PRO A 92 1.03 -1.06 -9.49
CA PRO A 92 0.60 -1.93 -8.39
C PRO A 92 0.01 -1.15 -7.22
N ILE A 93 0.52 0.05 -6.91
CA ILE A 93 -0.04 0.92 -5.87
C ILE A 93 -1.48 1.32 -6.22
N THR A 94 -1.73 1.80 -7.43
CA THR A 94 -3.08 2.13 -7.89
C THR A 94 -4.06 0.96 -7.79
N GLN A 95 -3.59 -0.27 -8.02
CA GLN A 95 -4.44 -1.45 -8.08
C GLN A 95 -4.57 -2.21 -6.75
N HIS A 96 -3.85 -1.86 -5.67
CA HIS A 96 -3.82 -2.71 -4.46
C HIS A 96 -5.17 -2.81 -3.73
N VAL A 97 -5.98 -1.75 -3.75
CA VAL A 97 -7.35 -1.75 -3.22
C VAL A 97 -8.25 -2.65 -4.06
N GLU A 98 -8.17 -2.53 -5.39
CA GLU A 98 -8.90 -3.42 -6.30
C GLU A 98 -8.43 -4.88 -6.17
N ALA A 99 -7.14 -5.13 -5.89
CA ALA A 99 -6.60 -6.47 -5.61
C ALA A 99 -7.23 -7.09 -4.36
N LYS A 100 -7.44 -6.32 -3.29
CA LYS A 100 -8.18 -6.77 -2.10
C LYS A 100 -9.61 -7.19 -2.48
N ARG A 101 -10.33 -6.38 -3.24
CA ARG A 101 -11.69 -6.63 -3.70
C ARG A 101 -11.78 -7.85 -4.62
N PHE A 102 -10.77 -8.03 -5.49
CA PHE A 102 -10.61 -9.18 -6.36
C PHE A 102 -10.39 -10.48 -5.56
N LEU A 103 -9.48 -10.48 -4.59
CA LEU A 103 -9.21 -11.62 -3.73
C LEU A 103 -10.45 -12.00 -2.90
N CYS A 104 -11.20 -11.04 -2.39
CA CYS A 104 -12.47 -11.30 -1.73
C CYS A 104 -13.52 -11.97 -2.65
N ALA A 105 -13.45 -11.73 -3.95
CA ALA A 105 -14.37 -12.30 -4.92
C ALA A 105 -13.96 -13.71 -5.41
N THR A 106 -12.67 -14.02 -5.40
CA THR A 106 -12.08 -15.22 -6.01
C THR A 106 -11.64 -16.27 -5.01
N ASP A 107 -11.37 -15.88 -3.76
CA ASP A 107 -11.03 -16.79 -2.65
C ASP A 107 -12.07 -16.66 -1.53
N SER A 108 -12.91 -17.67 -1.39
CA SER A 108 -14.01 -17.68 -0.39
C SER A 108 -13.54 -17.57 1.06
N ALA A 109 -12.28 -17.95 1.37
CA ALA A 109 -11.72 -17.84 2.71
C ALA A 109 -10.97 -16.51 2.94
N TYR A 110 -10.71 -15.72 1.89
CA TYR A 110 -9.89 -14.53 2.00
C TYR A 110 -10.51 -13.47 2.92
N LEU A 111 -11.82 -13.20 2.77
CA LEU A 111 -12.53 -12.22 3.59
C LEU A 111 -12.41 -12.50 5.11
N THR A 112 -12.41 -13.76 5.50
CA THR A 112 -12.29 -14.16 6.92
C THR A 112 -10.87 -14.07 7.46
N ARG A 113 -9.87 -13.96 6.60
CA ARG A 113 -8.46 -13.77 6.97
C ARG A 113 -8.06 -12.29 7.05
N LEU A 114 -8.88 -11.39 6.51
CA LEU A 114 -8.61 -9.96 6.62
C LEU A 114 -8.66 -9.49 8.07
N SER A 115 -7.78 -8.56 8.44
CA SER A 115 -7.88 -7.83 9.71
C SER A 115 -9.21 -7.07 9.81
N GLU A 116 -9.63 -6.74 11.03
CA GLU A 116 -10.86 -5.95 11.25
C GLU A 116 -10.80 -4.60 10.50
N GLY A 117 -9.63 -3.95 10.47
CA GLY A 117 -9.43 -2.71 9.73
C GLY A 117 -9.60 -2.90 8.22
N SER A 118 -9.00 -3.96 7.66
CA SER A 118 -9.16 -4.28 6.23
C SER A 118 -10.60 -4.65 5.87
N GLN A 119 -11.36 -5.27 6.78
CA GLN A 119 -12.78 -5.56 6.56
C GLN A 119 -13.63 -4.27 6.58
N ARG A 120 -13.37 -3.36 7.54
CA ARG A 120 -14.07 -2.06 7.57
C ARG A 120 -13.79 -1.23 6.32
N SER A 121 -12.51 -1.07 5.96
CA SER A 121 -12.14 -0.29 4.77
C SER A 121 -12.66 -0.88 3.47
N LEU A 122 -12.85 -2.23 3.38
CA LEU A 122 -13.46 -2.87 2.22
C LEU A 122 -14.86 -2.32 1.91
N ILE A 123 -15.64 -2.00 2.94
CA ILE A 123 -17.00 -1.44 2.78
C ILE A 123 -16.92 -0.07 2.09
N GLY A 124 -16.12 0.85 2.62
CA GLY A 124 -15.91 2.18 2.04
C GLY A 124 -15.29 2.15 0.63
N GLN A 125 -14.52 1.11 0.33
CA GLN A 125 -13.86 0.90 -0.97
C GLN A 125 -14.76 0.20 -2.02
N GLY A 126 -16.05 0.04 -1.76
CA GLY A 126 -17.01 -0.51 -2.72
C GLY A 126 -17.24 -2.02 -2.60
N GLY A 127 -16.78 -2.65 -1.52
CA GLY A 127 -17.05 -4.07 -1.21
C GLY A 127 -16.33 -5.06 -2.13
N VAL A 128 -16.86 -6.28 -2.15
CA VAL A 128 -16.35 -7.38 -2.98
C VAL A 128 -16.47 -7.04 -4.47
N MET A 129 -15.47 -7.37 -5.27
CA MET A 129 -15.47 -7.10 -6.72
C MET A 129 -16.61 -7.87 -7.42
N SER A 130 -17.27 -7.22 -8.35
CA SER A 130 -18.33 -7.86 -9.14
C SER A 130 -17.77 -8.93 -10.09
N ARG A 131 -18.56 -9.94 -10.45
CA ARG A 131 -18.14 -11.01 -11.40
C ARG A 131 -17.66 -10.44 -12.74
N VAL A 132 -18.29 -9.39 -13.22
CA VAL A 132 -17.92 -8.73 -14.48
C VAL A 132 -16.54 -8.07 -14.35
N ALA A 133 -16.27 -7.40 -13.25
CA ALA A 133 -14.97 -6.76 -13.01
C ALA A 133 -13.84 -7.78 -12.78
N VAL A 134 -14.12 -8.91 -12.14
CA VAL A 134 -13.15 -9.99 -11.90
C VAL A 134 -12.58 -10.52 -13.22
N SER A 135 -13.39 -10.71 -14.26
CA SER A 135 -12.95 -11.30 -15.53
C SER A 135 -11.85 -10.49 -16.27
N GLY A 136 -11.80 -9.19 -16.06
CA GLY A 136 -10.80 -8.32 -16.70
C GLY A 136 -9.78 -7.70 -15.75
N PHE A 137 -9.80 -8.08 -14.47
CA PHE A 137 -8.92 -7.43 -13.48
C PHE A 137 -7.43 -7.71 -13.76
N LEU A 138 -7.07 -8.98 -13.98
CA LEU A 138 -5.68 -9.37 -14.18
C LEU A 138 -5.08 -8.90 -15.52
N ASP A 139 -5.91 -8.43 -16.45
CA ASP A 139 -5.45 -7.82 -17.71
C ASP A 139 -5.00 -6.36 -17.53
N ARG A 140 -5.27 -5.77 -16.36
CA ARG A 140 -4.87 -4.39 -16.06
C ARG A 140 -3.38 -4.30 -15.73
N LEU A 141 -2.77 -3.21 -16.15
CA LEU A 141 -1.37 -2.92 -15.83
C LEU A 141 -1.14 -2.93 -14.30
N GLY A 142 -0.17 -3.73 -13.86
CA GLY A 142 0.20 -3.84 -12.44
C GLY A 142 -0.74 -4.69 -11.58
N ALA A 143 -1.82 -5.27 -12.13
CA ALA A 143 -2.80 -6.02 -11.36
C ALA A 143 -2.21 -7.29 -10.71
N ALA A 144 -1.39 -8.05 -11.43
CA ALA A 144 -0.73 -9.23 -10.88
C ALA A 144 0.25 -8.86 -9.74
N ASP A 145 1.01 -7.80 -9.93
CA ASP A 145 1.91 -7.25 -8.91
C ASP A 145 1.13 -6.70 -7.71
N ALA A 146 -0.03 -6.08 -7.94
CA ALA A 146 -0.92 -5.61 -6.88
C ALA A 146 -1.49 -6.76 -6.04
N VAL A 147 -1.78 -7.91 -6.64
CA VAL A 147 -2.19 -9.12 -5.92
C VAL A 147 -1.06 -9.62 -5.02
N ALA A 148 0.18 -9.65 -5.51
CA ALA A 148 1.34 -10.02 -4.72
C ALA A 148 1.57 -9.02 -3.57
N LEU A 149 1.54 -7.71 -3.88
CA LEU A 149 1.65 -6.63 -2.90
C LEU A 149 0.57 -6.77 -1.82
N ARG A 150 -0.68 -7.01 -2.22
CA ARG A 150 -1.78 -7.18 -1.27
C ARG A 150 -1.54 -8.34 -0.31
N GLY A 151 -0.95 -9.42 -0.77
CA GLY A 151 -0.58 -10.54 0.11
C GLY A 151 0.43 -10.14 1.20
N TRP A 152 1.39 -9.28 0.88
CA TRP A 152 2.36 -8.76 1.87
C TRP A 152 1.73 -7.75 2.81
N ASP A 153 0.91 -6.83 2.31
CA ASP A 153 0.15 -5.87 3.11
C ASP A 153 -0.69 -6.55 4.20
N ASP A 154 -1.43 -7.60 3.84
CA ASP A 154 -2.26 -8.34 4.80
C ASP A 154 -1.46 -8.98 5.95
N HIS A 155 -0.20 -9.35 5.71
CA HIS A 155 0.69 -9.96 6.70
C HIS A 155 1.59 -8.95 7.44
N ALA A 156 1.66 -7.70 7.00
CA ALA A 156 2.55 -6.67 7.50
C ALA A 156 1.99 -5.92 8.73
N LYS A 157 1.39 -6.63 9.69
CA LYS A 157 0.63 -6.04 10.82
C LYS A 157 1.07 -6.61 12.18
N VAL A 158 2.37 -6.87 12.31
CA VAL A 158 2.96 -7.44 13.53
C VAL A 158 3.51 -6.30 14.41
N VAL A 159 2.93 -6.16 15.61
CA VAL A 159 3.35 -5.13 16.57
C VAL A 159 4.75 -5.45 17.11
N GLY A 160 5.65 -4.46 17.09
CA GLY A 160 6.99 -4.56 17.67
C GLY A 160 7.96 -5.46 16.90
N LEU A 161 7.64 -5.82 15.65
CA LEU A 161 8.55 -6.60 14.82
C LEU A 161 9.83 -5.80 14.52
N ALA A 162 10.98 -6.36 14.87
CA ALA A 162 12.28 -5.78 14.53
C ALA A 162 12.59 -5.99 13.04
N ILE A 163 12.59 -4.90 12.28
CA ILE A 163 12.87 -4.86 10.84
C ILE A 163 13.81 -3.70 10.51
N ALA A 164 14.43 -3.78 9.32
CA ALA A 164 15.33 -2.74 8.81
C ALA A 164 14.68 -1.34 8.87
N PRO A 165 15.42 -0.27 9.19
CA PRO A 165 14.89 1.08 9.22
C PRO A 165 14.51 1.57 7.81
N LEU A 166 13.65 2.57 7.73
CA LEU A 166 13.22 3.17 6.45
C LEU A 166 14.41 3.67 5.61
N SER A 167 15.47 4.16 6.28
CA SER A 167 16.70 4.63 5.63
C SER A 167 17.39 3.58 4.75
N ASP A 168 17.24 2.30 5.05
CA ASP A 168 17.86 1.19 4.30
C ASP A 168 17.23 0.96 2.92
N TYR A 169 16.11 1.62 2.66
CA TYR A 169 15.46 1.63 1.35
C TYR A 169 15.81 2.85 0.50
N ARG A 170 16.61 3.80 1.04
CA ARG A 170 16.93 5.06 0.35
C ARG A 170 17.60 4.82 -1.01
N GLU A 171 18.67 4.03 -1.03
CA GLU A 171 19.41 3.73 -2.26
C GLU A 171 18.53 3.04 -3.31
N LEU A 172 17.69 2.08 -2.88
CA LEU A 172 16.72 1.41 -3.76
C LEU A 172 15.77 2.42 -4.41
N LEU A 173 15.21 3.34 -3.62
CA LEU A 173 14.30 4.36 -4.13
C LEU A 173 15.00 5.37 -5.03
N GLU A 174 16.23 5.78 -4.70
CA GLU A 174 17.04 6.69 -5.52
C GLU A 174 17.36 6.07 -6.89
N ASN A 175 17.71 4.78 -6.93
CA ASN A 175 18.01 4.05 -8.18
C ASN A 175 16.77 3.87 -9.07
N LEU A 176 15.57 3.88 -8.52
CA LEU A 176 14.31 3.76 -9.28
C LEU A 176 13.71 5.12 -9.69
N SER A 177 14.26 6.21 -9.15
CA SER A 177 13.78 7.56 -9.48
C SER A 177 14.04 7.91 -10.94
N VAL A 178 13.01 8.43 -11.62
CA VAL A 178 13.12 8.95 -12.99
C VAL A 178 13.46 10.44 -13.03
N THR A 179 13.50 11.08 -11.87
CA THR A 179 13.96 12.48 -11.71
C THR A 179 15.42 12.44 -11.31
N GLY A 180 16.30 12.54 -12.32
CA GLY A 180 17.75 12.71 -12.11
C GLY A 180 18.12 14.11 -11.69
#